data_2b42ef51aaea789ed09305d37d9748cd
#
_entry.id   2b42ef51aaea789ed09305d37d9748cd
#
_cell.length_a   1.000
_cell.length_b   1.000
_cell.length_c   1.000
_cell.angle_alpha   90.00
_cell.angle_beta   90.00
_cell.angle_gamma   90.00
#
_symmetry.space_group_name_H-M   'P 1'
#
loop_
_entity.id
_entity.type
_entity.pdbx_description
1 polymer ?
#
loop_
_entity_poly.entity_id
_entity_poly.type
_entity_poly.pdbx_seq_one_letter_code
_entity_poly.pdbx_strand_id
1 'polypeptide(L)'
;MRLIPKKTKVNPTVWLNFTLFDMVLAILLFVGAFLIAMSNFEIKWGILLAYVSFSVMLFFPDDGERAYNELIYILRYFASRKKYEKGAKHGDAALLIPFNEIDEEGIIDYGEYLGAVLSVGSVEFALLDETEQNRRISAFAQVLNNMNENSTAQLVKIDRPINYDDVAARIFAKLETARAEEPIDAAKIAILESRLAQIDGMNNIEKQFRPYYYLVLFEKERDILLKQVDVARSGLDNAGLPAYMLDRKEVAVFFKYCYTRNFDEREIDGIDPANYTDYIKPDKVKFTSSSCVCDDVYTFTCAISDYPLMVGNAWGAGLFNIDNTKVVLTIKPVPKDKAVKRIDRAVVELETRRGSGKISEAISQETHVQTVANLAQMIQNEN
;
A
#
# COMPACT_ATOMS: atom_id res chain seq x y z
N MET A 1 -0.74 -18.88 -17.00
CA MET A 1 0.40 -18.69 -16.09
C MET A 1 1.21 -17.50 -16.59
N ARG A 2 1.36 -16.44 -15.80
CA ARG A 2 2.06 -15.21 -16.20
C ARG A 2 3.38 -15.14 -15.45
N LEU A 3 4.46 -14.86 -16.17
CA LEU A 3 5.81 -14.71 -15.59
C LEU A 3 6.00 -13.26 -15.14
N ILE A 4 6.46 -13.05 -13.90
CA ILE A 4 6.84 -11.74 -13.38
C ILE A 4 8.38 -11.71 -13.27
N PRO A 5 9.07 -10.74 -13.89
CA PRO A 5 10.53 -10.64 -13.79
C PRO A 5 10.95 -10.34 -12.35
N LYS A 6 11.78 -11.21 -11.78
CA LYS A 6 12.14 -11.24 -10.37
C LYS A 6 13.04 -10.11 -9.87
N LYS A 7 13.56 -9.24 -10.71
CA LYS A 7 14.39 -8.09 -10.30
C LYS A 7 14.21 -6.91 -11.26
N THR A 8 13.29 -6.03 -10.96
CA THR A 8 13.18 -4.74 -11.66
C THR A 8 14.07 -3.63 -11.07
N LYS A 9 14.59 -3.81 -9.85
CA LYS A 9 15.65 -2.96 -9.28
C LYS A 9 17.00 -3.63 -9.47
N VAL A 10 17.61 -3.41 -10.62
CA VAL A 10 19.03 -3.67 -10.80
C VAL A 10 19.77 -2.46 -10.25
N ASN A 11 20.28 -2.56 -9.02
CA ASN A 11 21.31 -1.64 -8.58
C ASN A 11 22.52 -1.94 -9.48
N PRO A 12 23.02 -0.99 -10.27
CA PRO A 12 24.15 -1.25 -11.15
C PRO A 12 25.34 -1.69 -10.30
N THR A 13 25.67 -2.96 -10.41
CA THR A 13 26.87 -3.53 -9.78
C THR A 13 28.06 -3.10 -10.60
N VAL A 14 29.01 -2.44 -9.99
CA VAL A 14 30.22 -1.94 -10.66
C VAL A 14 31.27 -3.05 -10.74
N TRP A 15 31.38 -3.90 -9.71
CA TRP A 15 32.34 -5.00 -9.64
C TRP A 15 31.91 -6.03 -8.62
N LEU A 16 31.97 -7.35 -8.96
CA LEU A 16 31.72 -8.47 -8.03
C LEU A 16 30.49 -8.32 -7.12
N ASN A 17 29.34 -7.90 -7.65
CA ASN A 17 28.13 -7.60 -6.88
C ASN A 17 28.19 -6.39 -5.94
N PHE A 18 29.20 -5.53 -6.04
CA PHE A 18 29.29 -4.28 -5.30
C PHE A 18 28.60 -3.15 -6.07
N THR A 19 27.71 -2.43 -5.39
CA THR A 19 27.11 -1.19 -5.91
C THR A 19 28.10 -0.04 -5.76
N LEU A 20 27.83 1.08 -6.44
CA LEU A 20 28.64 2.30 -6.29
C LEU A 20 28.65 2.78 -4.81
N PHE A 21 27.55 2.61 -4.10
CA PHE A 21 27.48 2.94 -2.67
C PHE A 21 28.36 2.02 -1.81
N ASP A 22 28.37 0.72 -2.10
CA ASP A 22 29.26 -0.23 -1.43
C ASP A 22 30.73 0.17 -1.59
N MET A 23 31.12 0.62 -2.78
CA MET A 23 32.48 1.06 -3.05
C MET A 23 32.86 2.31 -2.25
N VAL A 24 31.97 3.31 -2.21
CA VAL A 24 32.19 4.53 -1.41
C VAL A 24 32.31 4.20 0.07
N LEU A 25 31.41 3.33 0.59
CA LEU A 25 31.46 2.88 1.96
C LEU A 25 32.75 2.10 2.27
N ALA A 26 33.18 1.22 1.38
CA ALA A 26 34.42 0.45 1.54
C ALA A 26 35.65 1.37 1.60
N ILE A 27 35.72 2.40 0.73
CA ILE A 27 36.80 3.39 0.75
C ILE A 27 36.79 4.14 2.09
N LEU A 28 35.62 4.57 2.56
CA LEU A 28 35.48 5.31 3.83
C LEU A 28 35.92 4.45 5.03
N LEU A 29 35.54 3.16 5.05
CA LEU A 29 35.98 2.21 6.07
C LEU A 29 37.48 1.92 5.98
N PHE A 30 38.05 1.86 4.79
CA PHE A 30 39.51 1.70 4.60
C PHE A 30 40.28 2.89 5.13
N VAL A 31 39.82 4.12 4.85
CA VAL A 31 40.41 5.35 5.42
C VAL A 31 40.35 5.32 6.95
N GLY A 32 39.23 4.89 7.53
CA GLY A 32 39.11 4.74 9.00
C GLY A 32 40.12 3.74 9.57
N ALA A 33 40.28 2.57 8.94
CA ALA A 33 41.28 1.57 9.32
C ALA A 33 42.72 2.13 9.24
N PHE A 34 43.02 2.89 8.17
CA PHE A 34 44.30 3.55 7.98
C PHE A 34 44.62 4.55 9.09
N LEU A 35 43.64 5.38 9.48
CA LEU A 35 43.78 6.36 10.58
C LEU A 35 44.05 5.65 11.91
N ILE A 36 43.35 4.53 12.19
CA ILE A 36 43.59 3.72 13.39
C ILE A 36 45.00 3.16 13.38
N ALA A 37 45.46 2.62 12.23
CA ALA A 37 46.83 2.06 12.10
C ALA A 37 47.93 3.12 12.32
N MET A 38 47.68 4.36 11.89
CA MET A 38 48.63 5.48 12.07
C MET A 38 48.58 6.09 13.48
N SER A 39 47.59 5.74 14.29
CA SER A 39 47.47 6.27 15.66
C SER A 39 48.59 5.75 16.58
N ASN A 40 48.93 6.50 17.63
CA ASN A 40 49.96 6.15 18.59
C ASN A 40 49.43 5.44 19.87
N PHE A 41 48.24 4.82 19.78
CA PHE A 41 47.67 4.07 20.90
C PHE A 41 48.35 2.73 21.09
N GLU A 42 48.64 2.34 22.34
CA GLU A 42 49.28 1.04 22.64
C GLU A 42 48.43 -0.17 22.18
N ILE A 43 47.07 -0.05 22.26
CA ILE A 43 46.13 -1.12 21.93
C ILE A 43 45.64 -1.02 20.45
N LYS A 44 46.29 -0.24 19.60
CA LYS A 44 45.82 0.05 18.21
C LYS A 44 45.58 -1.22 17.38
N TRP A 45 46.39 -2.25 17.53
CA TRP A 45 46.23 -3.48 16.77
C TRP A 45 44.96 -4.26 17.14
N GLY A 46 44.61 -4.29 18.43
CA GLY A 46 43.33 -4.88 18.89
C GLY A 46 42.10 -4.11 18.35
N ILE A 47 42.17 -2.77 18.41
CA ILE A 47 41.12 -1.90 17.88
C ILE A 47 41.02 -2.06 16.36
N LEU A 48 42.14 -2.12 15.64
CA LEU A 48 42.17 -2.29 14.21
C LEU A 48 41.55 -3.65 13.80
N LEU A 49 41.89 -4.72 14.50
CA LEU A 49 41.32 -6.05 14.22
C LEU A 49 39.80 -6.05 14.44
N ALA A 50 39.31 -5.48 15.54
CA ALA A 50 37.90 -5.37 15.80
C ALA A 50 37.19 -4.52 14.74
N TYR A 51 37.78 -3.39 14.35
CA TYR A 51 37.22 -2.51 13.31
C TYR A 51 37.14 -3.19 11.95
N VAL A 52 38.20 -3.88 11.53
CA VAL A 52 38.21 -4.60 10.26
C VAL A 52 37.19 -5.75 10.27
N SER A 53 37.11 -6.51 11.37
CA SER A 53 36.11 -7.58 11.50
C SER A 53 34.68 -7.04 11.41
N PHE A 54 34.38 -5.92 12.09
CA PHE A 54 33.10 -5.25 12.02
C PHE A 54 32.82 -4.73 10.60
N SER A 55 33.82 -4.10 9.96
CA SER A 55 33.69 -3.59 8.59
C SER A 55 33.36 -4.71 7.58
N VAL A 56 34.00 -5.86 7.69
CA VAL A 56 33.70 -7.02 6.85
C VAL A 56 32.28 -7.51 7.10
N MET A 57 31.84 -7.58 8.36
CA MET A 57 30.49 -8.01 8.72
C MET A 57 29.40 -7.14 8.08
N LEU A 58 29.64 -5.83 7.91
CA LEU A 58 28.68 -4.90 7.28
C LEU A 58 28.36 -5.24 5.81
N PHE A 59 29.28 -5.92 5.11
CA PHE A 59 29.10 -6.30 3.70
C PHE A 59 28.49 -7.68 3.51
N PHE A 60 28.29 -8.46 4.58
CA PHE A 60 27.61 -9.75 4.45
C PHE A 60 26.18 -9.55 3.93
N PRO A 61 25.76 -10.33 2.95
CA PRO A 61 24.38 -10.29 2.47
C PRO A 61 23.49 -11.05 3.46
N ASP A 62 22.40 -10.41 3.88
CA ASP A 62 21.30 -11.02 4.62
C ASP A 62 20.01 -10.79 3.85
N ASP A 63 19.24 -11.83 3.54
CA ASP A 63 17.99 -11.83 2.76
C ASP A 63 18.02 -10.95 1.47
N GLY A 64 19.21 -10.85 0.83
CA GLY A 64 19.41 -10.09 -0.40
C GLY A 64 19.74 -8.60 -0.20
N GLU A 65 19.77 -8.12 1.02
CA GLU A 65 20.27 -6.80 1.41
C GLU A 65 21.62 -6.90 2.13
N ARG A 66 22.34 -5.79 2.27
CA ARG A 66 23.59 -5.72 3.01
C ARG A 66 23.31 -5.42 4.48
N ALA A 67 24.06 -6.03 5.39
CA ALA A 67 23.91 -5.82 6.84
C ALA A 67 24.02 -4.34 7.27
N TYR A 68 24.75 -3.50 6.52
CA TYR A 68 24.77 -2.06 6.81
C TYR A 68 23.41 -1.39 6.61
N ASN A 69 22.54 -1.87 5.71
CA ASN A 69 21.18 -1.33 5.55
C ASN A 69 20.34 -1.58 6.81
N GLU A 70 20.46 -2.76 7.38
CA GLU A 70 19.79 -3.07 8.66
C GLU A 70 20.29 -2.15 9.79
N LEU A 71 21.59 -1.91 9.86
CA LEU A 71 22.15 -0.98 10.83
C LEU A 71 21.56 0.44 10.65
N ILE A 72 21.42 0.90 9.41
CA ILE A 72 20.79 2.20 9.12
C ILE A 72 19.33 2.21 9.57
N TYR A 73 18.57 1.13 9.34
CA TYR A 73 17.18 1.02 9.80
C TYR A 73 17.09 1.03 11.33
N ILE A 74 17.98 0.31 12.01
CA ILE A 74 18.08 0.30 13.48
C ILE A 74 18.38 1.71 14.02
N LEU A 75 19.36 2.41 13.45
CA LEU A 75 19.72 3.77 13.86
C LEU A 75 18.57 4.75 13.61
N ARG A 76 17.91 4.68 12.45
CA ARG A 76 16.70 5.47 12.14
C ARG A 76 15.59 5.19 13.14
N TYR A 77 15.37 3.90 13.45
CA TYR A 77 14.37 3.52 14.45
C TYR A 77 14.67 4.18 15.80
N PHE A 78 15.89 4.14 16.31
CA PHE A 78 16.25 4.79 17.58
C PHE A 78 16.17 6.32 17.52
N ALA A 79 16.52 6.93 16.41
CA ALA A 79 16.43 8.38 16.21
C ALA A 79 14.99 8.88 15.98
N SER A 80 14.08 8.03 15.49
CA SER A 80 12.71 8.43 15.19
C SER A 80 11.87 8.55 16.46
N ARG A 81 10.90 9.47 16.42
CA ARG A 81 9.91 9.61 17.49
C ARG A 81 8.96 8.42 17.52
N LYS A 82 8.63 7.94 18.70
CA LYS A 82 7.80 6.75 18.91
C LYS A 82 6.37 7.04 19.32
N LYS A 83 6.09 8.24 19.84
CA LYS A 83 4.80 8.61 20.39
C LYS A 83 4.33 9.91 19.80
N TYR A 84 3.07 9.94 19.40
CA TYR A 84 2.34 11.11 18.90
C TYR A 84 1.01 11.17 19.65
N GLU A 85 0.59 12.36 20.03
CA GLU A 85 -0.68 12.60 20.73
C GLU A 85 -1.31 13.86 20.15
N LYS A 86 -2.63 13.89 20.03
CA LYS A 86 -3.38 15.03 19.50
C LYS A 86 -3.17 16.25 20.40
N GLY A 87 -2.80 17.39 19.80
CA GLY A 87 -2.55 18.64 20.54
C GLY A 87 -1.31 18.67 21.42
N ALA A 88 -0.42 17.66 21.32
CA ALA A 88 0.83 17.67 22.10
C ALA A 88 1.78 18.76 21.63
N LYS A 89 2.38 19.52 22.55
CA LYS A 89 3.36 20.58 22.27
C LYS A 89 4.55 20.06 21.45
N HIS A 90 4.93 18.80 21.64
CA HIS A 90 5.97 18.10 20.90
C HIS A 90 5.44 16.73 20.48
N GLY A 91 5.39 16.45 19.16
CA GLY A 91 4.87 15.20 18.62
C GLY A 91 3.35 15.18 18.47
N ASP A 92 2.79 16.26 17.93
CA ASP A 92 1.40 16.31 17.55
C ASP A 92 1.11 15.24 16.48
N ALA A 93 -0.01 14.57 16.62
CA ALA A 93 -0.52 13.61 15.63
C ALA A 93 -0.76 14.24 14.24
N ALA A 94 -0.89 15.58 14.15
CA ALA A 94 -0.92 16.32 12.89
C ALA A 94 0.30 16.03 11.99
N LEU A 95 1.47 15.75 12.57
CA LEU A 95 2.69 15.42 11.82
C LEU A 95 2.60 14.07 11.08
N LEU A 96 1.60 13.25 11.39
CA LEU A 96 1.34 11.97 10.71
C LEU A 96 0.43 12.13 9.49
N ILE A 97 -0.23 13.28 9.33
CA ILE A 97 -1.08 13.56 8.18
C ILE A 97 -0.18 14.00 7.01
N PRO A 98 -0.24 13.30 5.86
CA PRO A 98 0.70 13.52 4.76
C PRO A 98 0.27 14.66 3.81
N PHE A 99 -0.78 15.40 4.10
CA PHE A 99 -1.31 16.46 3.24
C PHE A 99 -1.55 17.76 4.03
N ASN A 100 -1.62 18.88 3.30
CA ASN A 100 -1.84 20.20 3.86
C ASN A 100 -3.32 20.48 4.08
N GLU A 101 -4.14 20.30 3.02
CA GLU A 101 -5.58 20.58 3.05
C GLU A 101 -6.35 19.72 2.04
N ILE A 102 -7.69 19.73 2.19
CA ILE A 102 -8.65 19.16 1.26
C ILE A 102 -9.56 20.30 0.80
N ASP A 103 -9.61 20.56 -0.50
CA ASP A 103 -10.44 21.63 -1.06
C ASP A 103 -11.93 21.27 -1.09
N GLU A 104 -12.76 22.21 -1.57
CA GLU A 104 -14.23 22.02 -1.64
C GLU A 104 -14.64 20.92 -2.62
N GLU A 105 -13.84 20.66 -3.66
CA GLU A 105 -14.09 19.62 -4.66
C GLU A 105 -13.54 18.25 -4.23
N GLY A 106 -12.89 18.13 -3.08
CA GLY A 106 -12.29 16.89 -2.58
C GLY A 106 -10.89 16.64 -3.11
N ILE A 107 -10.22 17.63 -3.72
CA ILE A 107 -8.82 17.53 -4.12
C ILE A 107 -7.93 17.75 -2.90
N ILE A 108 -6.93 16.90 -2.77
CA ILE A 108 -6.01 16.85 -1.63
C ILE A 108 -4.69 17.49 -2.05
N ASP A 109 -4.24 18.49 -1.30
CA ASP A 109 -2.94 19.13 -1.49
C ASP A 109 -1.87 18.47 -0.61
N TYR A 110 -0.91 17.80 -1.26
CA TYR A 110 0.29 17.22 -0.62
C TYR A 110 1.51 18.15 -0.69
N GLY A 111 1.36 19.38 -1.18
CA GLY A 111 2.44 20.34 -1.38
C GLY A 111 3.11 20.18 -2.75
N GLU A 112 3.78 19.07 -3.00
CA GLU A 112 4.42 18.79 -4.30
C GLU A 112 3.45 18.16 -5.33
N TYR A 113 2.38 17.56 -4.89
CA TYR A 113 1.39 16.84 -5.69
C TYR A 113 -0.01 17.17 -5.20
N LEU A 114 -0.95 17.09 -6.12
CA LEU A 114 -2.38 17.07 -5.85
C LEU A 114 -2.87 15.63 -5.95
N GLY A 115 -3.87 15.29 -5.15
CA GLY A 115 -4.49 13.98 -5.16
C GLY A 115 -6.00 14.04 -5.30
N ALA A 116 -6.59 13.05 -5.96
CA ALA A 116 -8.03 12.84 -6.02
C ALA A 116 -8.36 11.39 -5.72
N VAL A 117 -9.44 11.15 -5.01
CA VAL A 117 -9.90 9.81 -4.62
C VAL A 117 -11.20 9.49 -5.33
N LEU A 118 -11.21 8.39 -6.07
CA LEU A 118 -12.41 7.82 -6.65
C LEU A 118 -12.85 6.61 -5.82
N SER A 119 -14.10 6.57 -5.42
CA SER A 119 -14.74 5.35 -4.93
C SER A 119 -15.03 4.44 -6.11
N VAL A 120 -14.71 3.17 -6.02
CA VAL A 120 -14.86 2.19 -7.10
C VAL A 120 -15.79 1.08 -6.64
N GLY A 121 -16.87 0.87 -7.37
CA GLY A 121 -17.79 -0.23 -7.12
C GLY A 121 -17.15 -1.58 -7.37
N SER A 122 -17.63 -2.59 -6.67
CA SER A 122 -17.24 -3.98 -6.87
C SER A 122 -18.28 -4.75 -7.68
N VAL A 123 -17.84 -5.83 -8.31
CA VAL A 123 -18.68 -6.74 -9.08
C VAL A 123 -18.31 -8.16 -8.74
N GLU A 124 -19.29 -9.06 -8.74
CA GLU A 124 -19.10 -10.50 -8.56
C GLU A 124 -18.41 -11.12 -9.78
N PHE A 125 -17.11 -10.88 -9.89
CA PHE A 125 -16.30 -11.25 -11.05
C PHE A 125 -16.31 -12.76 -11.32
N ALA A 126 -16.37 -13.59 -10.28
CA ALA A 126 -16.38 -15.04 -10.40
C ALA A 126 -17.67 -15.59 -11.02
N LEU A 127 -18.76 -14.85 -10.98
CA LEU A 127 -20.04 -15.23 -11.56
C LEU A 127 -20.18 -14.88 -13.05
N LEU A 128 -19.22 -14.15 -13.61
CA LEU A 128 -19.22 -13.77 -15.00
C LEU A 128 -18.68 -14.91 -15.89
N ASP A 129 -19.16 -14.98 -17.13
CA ASP A 129 -18.55 -15.86 -18.11
C ASP A 129 -17.14 -15.39 -18.50
N GLU A 130 -16.36 -16.29 -19.10
CA GLU A 130 -14.95 -16.03 -19.44
C GLU A 130 -14.80 -14.85 -20.43
N THR A 131 -15.74 -14.68 -21.35
CA THR A 131 -15.72 -13.57 -22.34
C THR A 131 -15.88 -12.23 -21.63
N GLU A 132 -16.85 -12.14 -20.71
CA GLU A 132 -17.11 -10.93 -19.96
C GLU A 132 -15.97 -10.64 -18.96
N GLN A 133 -15.41 -11.68 -18.33
CA GLN A 133 -14.21 -11.55 -17.48
C GLN A 133 -13.05 -10.94 -18.28
N ASN A 134 -12.75 -11.47 -19.47
CA ASN A 134 -11.67 -10.98 -20.31
C ASN A 134 -11.95 -9.56 -20.82
N ARG A 135 -13.19 -9.23 -21.16
CA ARG A 135 -13.59 -7.88 -21.54
C ARG A 135 -13.32 -6.87 -20.42
N ARG A 136 -13.70 -7.19 -19.19
CA ARG A 136 -13.48 -6.31 -18.02
C ARG A 136 -12.00 -6.17 -17.68
N ILE A 137 -11.24 -7.26 -17.74
CA ILE A 137 -9.77 -7.22 -17.55
C ILE A 137 -9.14 -6.29 -18.58
N SER A 138 -9.54 -6.41 -19.85
CA SER A 138 -9.01 -5.57 -20.93
C SER A 138 -9.40 -4.10 -20.76
N ALA A 139 -10.63 -3.82 -20.38
CA ALA A 139 -11.08 -2.45 -20.09
C ALA A 139 -10.35 -1.83 -18.91
N PHE A 140 -10.14 -2.59 -17.82
CA PHE A 140 -9.37 -2.13 -16.67
C PHE A 140 -7.89 -1.90 -17.02
N ALA A 141 -7.30 -2.77 -17.85
CA ALA A 141 -5.94 -2.58 -18.35
C ALA A 141 -5.81 -1.27 -19.17
N GLN A 142 -6.84 -0.91 -19.95
CA GLN A 142 -6.86 0.37 -20.66
C GLN A 142 -6.90 1.57 -19.74
N VAL A 143 -7.61 1.49 -18.59
CA VAL A 143 -7.57 2.56 -17.57
C VAL A 143 -6.13 2.80 -17.08
N LEU A 144 -5.39 1.74 -16.82
CA LEU A 144 -4.00 1.83 -16.38
C LEU A 144 -3.07 2.32 -17.49
N ASN A 145 -3.27 1.89 -18.73
CA ASN A 145 -2.45 2.30 -19.87
C ASN A 145 -2.68 3.77 -20.26
N ASN A 146 -3.87 4.31 -19.98
CA ASN A 146 -4.20 5.71 -20.26
C ASN A 146 -3.68 6.68 -19.18
N MET A 147 -2.98 6.18 -18.17
CA MET A 147 -2.34 7.03 -17.16
C MET A 147 -1.14 7.77 -17.76
N ASN A 148 -0.96 9.04 -17.37
CA ASN A 148 0.22 9.80 -17.75
C ASN A 148 1.51 9.18 -17.20
N GLU A 149 2.62 9.32 -17.94
CA GLU A 149 3.93 8.77 -17.54
C GLU A 149 4.46 9.33 -16.21
N ASN A 150 4.04 10.53 -15.81
CA ASN A 150 4.46 11.18 -14.57
C ASN A 150 3.46 11.01 -13.42
N SER A 151 2.30 10.40 -13.69
CA SER A 151 1.29 10.18 -12.68
C SER A 151 1.64 8.99 -11.77
N THR A 152 1.00 8.96 -10.63
CA THR A 152 1.02 7.80 -9.75
C THR A 152 -0.43 7.46 -9.39
N ALA A 153 -0.79 6.19 -9.42
CA ALA A 153 -2.07 5.73 -8.91
C ALA A 153 -1.87 4.77 -7.74
N GLN A 154 -2.85 4.76 -6.86
CA GLN A 154 -2.95 3.76 -5.80
C GLN A 154 -4.32 3.11 -5.83
N LEU A 155 -4.34 1.79 -5.94
CA LEU A 155 -5.53 0.99 -5.66
C LEU A 155 -5.53 0.69 -4.17
N VAL A 156 -6.58 1.13 -3.49
CA VAL A 156 -6.71 1.02 -2.04
C VAL A 156 -7.95 0.20 -1.72
N LYS A 157 -7.79 -0.86 -0.95
CA LYS A 157 -8.90 -1.58 -0.30
C LYS A 157 -8.89 -1.22 1.18
N ILE A 158 -10.05 -0.86 1.71
CA ILE A 158 -10.26 -0.62 3.15
C ILE A 158 -11.46 -1.44 3.58
N ASP A 159 -11.27 -2.31 4.55
CA ASP A 159 -12.39 -3.01 5.18
C ASP A 159 -12.99 -2.11 6.26
N ARG A 160 -14.28 -1.78 6.08
CA ARG A 160 -15.05 -1.01 7.05
C ARG A 160 -15.96 -1.95 7.84
N PRO A 161 -16.11 -1.75 9.15
CA PRO A 161 -17.08 -2.50 9.92
C PRO A 161 -18.49 -2.18 9.42
N ILE A 162 -19.32 -3.21 9.30
CA ILE A 162 -20.74 -3.01 8.99
C ILE A 162 -21.43 -2.57 10.28
N ASN A 163 -22.12 -1.44 10.21
CA ASN A 163 -22.95 -0.94 11.30
C ASN A 163 -24.41 -1.31 11.04
N TYR A 164 -25.00 -2.02 11.99
CA TYR A 164 -26.39 -2.44 11.93
C TYR A 164 -27.33 -1.59 12.81
N ASP A 165 -26.88 -0.43 13.31
CA ASP A 165 -27.66 0.41 14.24
C ASP A 165 -28.99 0.85 13.64
N ASP A 166 -29.04 1.20 12.34
CA ASP A 166 -30.28 1.57 11.67
C ASP A 166 -31.27 0.38 11.56
N VAL A 167 -30.73 -0.83 11.46
CA VAL A 167 -31.55 -2.05 11.45
C VAL A 167 -32.05 -2.32 12.86
N ALA A 168 -31.20 -2.18 13.87
CA ALA A 168 -31.55 -2.31 15.27
C ALA A 168 -32.65 -1.30 15.67
N ALA A 169 -32.49 -0.03 15.28
CA ALA A 169 -33.49 1.01 15.56
C ALA A 169 -34.86 0.69 14.95
N ARG A 170 -34.88 0.20 13.69
CA ARG A 170 -36.13 -0.22 13.03
C ARG A 170 -36.79 -1.41 13.71
N ILE A 171 -36.01 -2.41 14.18
CA ILE A 171 -36.54 -3.55 14.89
C ILE A 171 -37.03 -3.14 16.28
N PHE A 172 -36.29 -2.25 16.95
CA PHE A 172 -36.69 -1.71 18.24
C PHE A 172 -38.03 -0.94 18.15
N ALA A 173 -38.22 -0.09 17.14
CA ALA A 173 -39.48 0.59 16.90
C ALA A 173 -40.65 -0.39 16.69
N LYS A 174 -40.41 -1.49 15.92
CA LYS A 174 -41.40 -2.56 15.74
C LYS A 174 -41.71 -3.30 17.04
N LEU A 175 -40.72 -3.50 17.89
CA LEU A 175 -40.85 -4.14 19.19
C LEU A 175 -41.74 -3.28 20.11
N GLU A 176 -41.50 -1.96 20.19
CA GLU A 176 -42.30 -1.04 20.96
C GLU A 176 -43.75 -1.00 20.46
N THR A 177 -43.96 -1.00 19.13
CA THR A 177 -45.32 -1.10 18.55
C THR A 177 -45.99 -2.42 18.94
N ALA A 178 -45.28 -3.57 18.84
CA ALA A 178 -45.86 -4.86 19.18
C ALA A 178 -46.20 -5.01 20.68
N ARG A 179 -45.45 -4.32 21.55
CA ARG A 179 -45.74 -4.27 22.99
C ARG A 179 -46.97 -3.42 23.31
N ALA A 180 -47.30 -2.42 22.45
CA ALA A 180 -48.44 -1.56 22.60
C ALA A 180 -49.72 -2.08 21.94
N GLU A 181 -49.67 -3.12 21.10
CA GLU A 181 -50.80 -3.77 20.44
C GLU A 181 -51.61 -4.62 21.44
N GLU A 182 -52.96 -4.50 21.37
CA GLU A 182 -53.89 -5.41 22.10
C GLU A 182 -54.70 -6.25 21.10
N PRO A 183 -54.72 -7.60 21.21
CA PRO A 183 -54.06 -8.43 22.23
C PRO A 183 -52.54 -8.56 22.02
N ILE A 184 -51.79 -8.70 23.11
CA ILE A 184 -50.33 -8.85 23.09
C ILE A 184 -49.95 -10.15 22.41
N ASP A 185 -49.16 -10.07 21.34
CA ASP A 185 -48.57 -11.24 20.66
C ASP A 185 -47.18 -11.55 21.24
N ALA A 186 -47.14 -12.40 22.25
CA ALA A 186 -45.92 -12.82 22.92
C ALA A 186 -44.88 -13.51 21.97
N ALA A 187 -45.36 -14.22 20.93
CA ALA A 187 -44.49 -14.86 19.97
C ALA A 187 -43.76 -13.81 19.06
N LYS A 188 -44.53 -12.80 18.61
CA LYS A 188 -43.98 -11.68 17.83
C LYS A 188 -42.92 -10.91 18.62
N ILE A 189 -43.19 -10.63 19.91
CA ILE A 189 -42.24 -9.94 20.80
C ILE A 189 -40.97 -10.78 20.98
N ALA A 190 -41.06 -12.08 21.30
CA ALA A 190 -39.89 -12.92 21.48
C ALA A 190 -39.00 -13.02 20.23
N ILE A 191 -39.62 -13.06 19.04
CA ILE A 191 -38.87 -13.06 17.77
C ILE A 191 -38.11 -11.72 17.57
N LEU A 192 -38.74 -10.58 17.86
CA LEU A 192 -38.11 -9.28 17.71
C LEU A 192 -36.98 -9.07 18.72
N GLU A 193 -37.16 -9.50 19.97
CA GLU A 193 -36.11 -9.49 21.00
C GLU A 193 -34.92 -10.38 20.62
N SER A 194 -35.18 -11.60 20.12
CA SER A 194 -34.12 -12.50 19.63
C SER A 194 -33.34 -11.87 18.46
N ARG A 195 -34.02 -11.22 17.53
CA ARG A 195 -33.36 -10.50 16.41
C ARG A 195 -32.51 -9.31 16.89
N LEU A 196 -33.00 -8.56 17.87
CA LEU A 196 -32.23 -7.47 18.47
C LEU A 196 -30.96 -7.99 19.13
N ALA A 197 -31.06 -9.07 19.92
CA ALA A 197 -29.90 -9.70 20.55
C ALA A 197 -28.88 -10.22 19.51
N GLN A 198 -29.36 -10.78 18.38
CA GLN A 198 -28.49 -11.22 17.28
C GLN A 198 -27.76 -10.04 16.65
N ILE A 199 -28.44 -8.92 16.40
CA ILE A 199 -27.82 -7.71 15.82
C ILE A 199 -26.82 -7.10 16.78
N ASP A 200 -27.12 -7.06 18.08
CA ASP A 200 -26.18 -6.60 19.10
C ASP A 200 -24.91 -7.47 19.14
N GLY A 201 -25.07 -8.79 19.01
CA GLY A 201 -23.95 -9.72 18.84
C GLY A 201 -23.10 -9.40 17.60
N MET A 202 -23.72 -9.12 16.44
CA MET A 202 -23.02 -8.76 15.20
C MET A 202 -22.27 -7.42 15.32
N ASN A 203 -22.86 -6.43 15.99
CA ASN A 203 -22.23 -5.13 16.18
C ASN A 203 -21.05 -5.15 17.16
N ASN A 204 -21.15 -5.95 18.22
CA ASN A 204 -20.21 -5.88 19.35
C ASN A 204 -19.24 -7.05 19.44
N ILE A 205 -19.64 -8.25 19.06
CA ILE A 205 -18.88 -9.49 19.24
C ILE A 205 -18.32 -10.00 17.91
N GLU A 206 -19.17 -10.19 16.91
CA GLU A 206 -18.83 -10.77 15.60
C GLU A 206 -18.82 -9.69 14.51
N LYS A 207 -17.97 -8.66 14.69
CA LYS A 207 -17.90 -7.56 13.72
C LYS A 207 -17.64 -8.08 12.32
N GLN A 208 -18.59 -7.86 11.44
CA GLN A 208 -18.47 -8.14 10.03
C GLN A 208 -17.86 -6.95 9.31
N PHE A 209 -17.10 -7.22 8.26
CA PHE A 209 -16.42 -6.20 7.48
C PHE A 209 -16.90 -6.25 6.04
N ARG A 210 -16.99 -5.06 5.43
CA ARG A 210 -17.27 -4.90 4.01
C ARG A 210 -16.08 -4.20 3.36
N PRO A 211 -15.51 -4.76 2.27
CA PRO A 211 -14.44 -4.10 1.54
C PRO A 211 -14.97 -2.93 0.73
N TYR A 212 -14.27 -1.81 0.80
CA TYR A 212 -14.43 -0.64 -0.04
C TYR A 212 -13.17 -0.45 -0.87
N TYR A 213 -13.35 -0.16 -2.14
CA TYR A 213 -12.25 0.00 -3.09
C TYR A 213 -12.16 1.44 -3.56
N TYR A 214 -10.93 1.93 -3.66
CA TYR A 214 -10.65 3.29 -4.08
C TYR A 214 -9.52 3.30 -5.10
N LEU A 215 -9.61 4.22 -6.06
CA LEU A 215 -8.51 4.59 -6.93
C LEU A 215 -8.08 6.01 -6.56
N VAL A 216 -6.86 6.14 -6.06
CA VAL A 216 -6.26 7.44 -5.73
C VAL A 216 -5.31 7.82 -6.85
N LEU A 217 -5.51 8.99 -7.44
CA LEU A 217 -4.69 9.52 -8.51
C LEU A 217 -3.87 10.70 -7.98
N PHE A 218 -2.61 10.78 -8.40
CA PHE A 218 -1.70 11.85 -8.01
C PHE A 218 -1.11 12.52 -9.22
N GLU A 219 -1.19 13.84 -9.27
CA GLU A 219 -0.62 14.69 -10.32
C GLU A 219 -0.07 15.99 -9.75
N LYS A 220 0.78 16.68 -10.54
CA LYS A 220 1.31 17.97 -10.13
C LYS A 220 0.39 19.14 -10.46
N GLU A 221 -0.37 19.02 -11.52
CA GLU A 221 -1.23 20.08 -12.06
C GLU A 221 -2.70 19.69 -11.89
N ARG A 222 -3.52 20.63 -11.42
CA ARG A 222 -4.95 20.43 -11.16
C ARG A 222 -5.71 20.03 -12.42
N ASP A 223 -5.50 20.71 -13.52
CA ASP A 223 -6.23 20.46 -14.77
C ASP A 223 -5.91 19.09 -15.35
N ILE A 224 -4.67 18.64 -15.18
CA ILE A 224 -4.25 17.29 -15.60
C ILE A 224 -4.88 16.24 -14.68
N LEU A 225 -4.90 16.48 -13.37
CA LEU A 225 -5.52 15.58 -12.40
C LEU A 225 -7.01 15.39 -12.71
N LEU A 226 -7.77 16.47 -12.92
CA LEU A 226 -9.20 16.40 -13.22
C LEU A 226 -9.49 15.66 -14.54
N LYS A 227 -8.69 15.91 -15.58
CA LYS A 227 -8.79 15.15 -16.84
C LYS A 227 -8.52 13.66 -16.62
N GLN A 228 -7.53 13.31 -15.81
CA GLN A 228 -7.25 11.91 -15.48
C GLN A 228 -8.38 11.26 -14.66
N VAL A 229 -8.97 11.99 -13.72
CA VAL A 229 -10.14 11.55 -12.97
C VAL A 229 -11.29 11.20 -13.93
N ASP A 230 -11.58 12.06 -14.90
CA ASP A 230 -12.66 11.83 -15.87
C ASP A 230 -12.36 10.63 -16.79
N VAL A 231 -11.12 10.49 -17.26
CA VAL A 231 -10.70 9.36 -18.08
C VAL A 231 -10.76 8.06 -17.27
N ALA A 232 -10.27 8.07 -16.04
CA ALA A 232 -10.30 6.90 -15.17
C ALA A 232 -11.73 6.49 -14.83
N ARG A 233 -12.60 7.45 -14.47
CA ARG A 233 -14.01 7.21 -14.19
C ARG A 233 -14.72 6.57 -15.38
N SER A 234 -14.60 7.19 -16.56
CA SER A 234 -15.23 6.67 -17.78
C SER A 234 -14.71 5.26 -18.16
N GLY A 235 -13.39 5.03 -17.97
CA GLY A 235 -12.80 3.72 -18.23
C GLY A 235 -13.25 2.66 -17.21
N LEU A 236 -13.39 3.00 -15.96
CA LEU A 236 -13.92 2.10 -14.92
C LEU A 236 -15.39 1.78 -15.16
N ASP A 237 -16.21 2.77 -15.51
CA ASP A 237 -17.62 2.56 -15.88
C ASP A 237 -17.74 1.61 -17.08
N ASN A 238 -16.90 1.76 -18.10
CA ASN A 238 -16.83 0.85 -19.24
C ASN A 238 -16.38 -0.57 -18.85
N ALA A 239 -15.55 -0.69 -17.82
CA ALA A 239 -15.20 -1.97 -17.22
C ALA A 239 -16.32 -2.57 -16.36
N GLY A 240 -17.45 -1.89 -16.21
CA GLY A 240 -18.55 -2.29 -15.33
C GLY A 240 -18.22 -2.12 -13.83
N LEU A 241 -17.31 -1.21 -13.51
CA LEU A 241 -16.91 -0.83 -12.16
C LEU A 241 -17.34 0.63 -11.94
N PRO A 242 -18.58 0.90 -11.50
CA PRO A 242 -19.05 2.27 -11.35
C PRO A 242 -18.15 3.04 -10.41
N ALA A 243 -17.73 4.24 -10.82
CA ALA A 243 -16.79 5.04 -10.07
C ALA A 243 -17.25 6.50 -9.98
N TYR A 244 -17.03 7.10 -8.82
CA TYR A 244 -17.27 8.53 -8.60
C TYR A 244 -16.17 9.15 -7.74
N MET A 245 -15.86 10.42 -7.99
CA MET A 245 -14.90 11.17 -7.20
C MET A 245 -15.52 11.52 -5.83
N LEU A 246 -14.77 11.33 -4.76
CA LEU A 246 -15.18 11.67 -3.42
C LEU A 246 -15.19 13.20 -3.23
N ASP A 247 -16.20 13.71 -2.57
CA ASP A 247 -16.27 15.08 -2.11
C ASP A 247 -15.36 15.33 -0.88
N ARG A 248 -15.25 16.57 -0.44
CA ARG A 248 -14.42 16.97 0.72
C ARG A 248 -14.73 16.17 1.98
N LYS A 249 -16.02 15.93 2.27
CA LYS A 249 -16.47 15.18 3.43
C LYS A 249 -16.11 13.70 3.32
N GLU A 250 -16.39 13.08 2.17
CA GLU A 250 -16.10 11.67 1.91
C GLU A 250 -14.59 11.39 1.93
N VAL A 251 -13.77 12.33 1.45
CA VAL A 251 -12.30 12.27 1.55
C VAL A 251 -11.85 12.31 3.01
N ALA A 252 -12.46 13.16 3.84
CA ALA A 252 -12.14 13.19 5.27
C ALA A 252 -12.49 11.86 5.96
N VAL A 253 -13.64 11.26 5.64
CA VAL A 253 -14.03 9.93 6.12
C VAL A 253 -13.05 8.86 5.63
N PHE A 254 -12.67 8.89 4.34
CA PHE A 254 -11.66 7.97 3.80
C PHE A 254 -10.35 8.03 4.59
N PHE A 255 -9.82 9.22 4.87
CA PHE A 255 -8.61 9.35 5.68
C PHE A 255 -8.82 8.95 7.14
N LYS A 256 -9.97 9.25 7.73
CA LYS A 256 -10.28 8.79 9.08
C LYS A 256 -10.16 7.28 9.19
N TYR A 257 -10.68 6.53 8.21
CA TYR A 257 -10.52 5.07 8.14
C TYR A 257 -9.06 4.64 7.93
N CYS A 258 -8.21 5.49 7.38
CA CYS A 258 -6.78 5.18 7.28
C CYS A 258 -6.08 5.17 8.65
N TYR A 259 -6.55 5.95 9.62
CA TYR A 259 -5.93 6.08 10.95
C TYR A 259 -6.74 5.38 12.04
N THR A 260 -8.04 5.59 12.06
CA THR A 260 -8.93 5.11 13.12
C THR A 260 -9.89 4.08 12.56
N ARG A 261 -10.21 3.07 13.34
CA ARG A 261 -11.05 1.96 12.88
C ARG A 261 -12.49 2.05 13.35
N ASN A 262 -12.68 2.44 14.60
CA ASN A 262 -13.96 2.47 15.27
C ASN A 262 -14.34 3.93 15.51
N PHE A 263 -15.18 4.48 14.65
CA PHE A 263 -15.79 5.80 14.81
C PHE A 263 -17.16 5.79 14.13
N ASP A 264 -18.05 6.71 14.52
CA ASP A 264 -19.33 6.91 13.84
C ASP A 264 -19.12 7.89 12.68
N GLU A 265 -19.39 7.45 11.45
CA GLU A 265 -19.26 8.30 10.26
C GLU A 265 -20.17 9.55 10.35
N ARG A 266 -21.26 9.49 11.11
CA ARG A 266 -22.20 10.61 11.29
C ARG A 266 -21.63 11.76 12.13
N GLU A 267 -20.58 11.53 12.90
CA GLU A 267 -19.92 12.59 13.66
C GLU A 267 -19.42 13.73 12.78
N ILE A 268 -19.05 13.42 11.52
CA ILE A 268 -18.55 14.42 10.58
C ILE A 268 -19.63 15.45 10.19
N ASP A 269 -20.93 15.10 10.28
CA ASP A 269 -22.05 16.00 9.93
C ASP A 269 -22.11 17.24 10.83
N GLY A 270 -21.59 17.14 12.05
CA GLY A 270 -21.51 18.25 13.01
C GLY A 270 -20.20 19.03 13.00
N ILE A 271 -19.23 18.67 12.11
CA ILE A 271 -17.89 19.25 12.11
C ILE A 271 -17.77 20.28 10.98
N ASP A 272 -17.26 21.47 11.32
CA ASP A 272 -16.92 22.48 10.31
C ASP A 272 -15.85 21.92 9.36
N PRO A 273 -16.05 22.03 8.02
CA PRO A 273 -15.08 21.60 7.03
C PRO A 273 -13.64 22.12 7.23
N ALA A 274 -13.48 23.30 7.84
CA ALA A 274 -12.16 23.83 8.20
C ALA A 274 -11.43 22.96 9.24
N ASN A 275 -12.17 22.16 10.01
CA ASN A 275 -11.64 21.32 11.08
C ASN A 275 -11.53 19.83 10.68
N TYR A 276 -11.72 19.47 9.40
CA TYR A 276 -11.63 18.07 8.96
C TYR A 276 -10.24 17.47 9.19
N THR A 277 -9.17 18.24 9.06
CA THR A 277 -7.82 17.76 9.39
C THR A 277 -7.71 17.36 10.87
N ASP A 278 -8.36 18.11 11.77
CA ASP A 278 -8.38 17.80 13.19
C ASP A 278 -9.25 16.57 13.51
N TYR A 279 -10.36 16.39 12.77
CA TYR A 279 -11.19 15.19 12.84
C TYR A 279 -10.44 13.92 12.38
N ILE A 280 -9.66 14.00 11.31
CA ILE A 280 -8.91 12.88 10.75
C ILE A 280 -7.83 12.37 11.72
N LYS A 281 -7.21 13.27 12.50
CA LYS A 281 -6.10 12.93 13.42
C LYS A 281 -6.51 11.83 14.40
N PRO A 282 -5.66 10.81 14.59
CA PRO A 282 -5.81 9.89 15.70
C PRO A 282 -5.48 10.61 17.03
N ASP A 283 -6.11 10.20 18.13
CA ASP A 283 -5.85 10.78 19.44
C ASP A 283 -4.48 10.41 19.94
N LYS A 284 -4.04 9.16 19.69
CA LYS A 284 -2.77 8.66 20.16
C LYS A 284 -2.16 7.63 19.23
N VAL A 285 -0.90 7.80 18.89
CA VAL A 285 -0.13 6.83 18.09
C VAL A 285 1.16 6.48 18.80
N LYS A 286 1.43 5.18 18.93
CA LYS A 286 2.66 4.65 19.50
C LYS A 286 3.29 3.62 18.57
N PHE A 287 4.49 3.89 18.10
CA PHE A 287 5.28 2.96 17.29
C PHE A 287 6.14 2.06 18.17
N THR A 288 6.13 0.77 17.87
CA THR A 288 7.05 -0.24 18.44
C THR A 288 7.99 -0.72 17.33
N SER A 289 8.84 -1.71 17.62
CA SER A 289 9.74 -2.29 16.60
C SER A 289 9.02 -3.05 15.51
N SER A 290 7.84 -3.60 15.78
CA SER A 290 7.11 -4.49 14.86
C SER A 290 5.65 -4.08 14.62
N SER A 291 5.14 -3.12 15.38
CA SER A 291 3.73 -2.73 15.31
C SER A 291 3.53 -1.26 15.61
N CYS A 292 2.34 -0.78 15.27
CA CYS A 292 1.85 0.54 15.62
C CYS A 292 0.56 0.37 16.43
N VAL A 293 0.43 1.11 17.52
CA VAL A 293 -0.82 1.21 18.28
C VAL A 293 -1.43 2.56 17.95
N CYS A 294 -2.60 2.56 17.35
CA CYS A 294 -3.35 3.74 16.99
C CYS A 294 -4.71 3.68 17.70
N ASP A 295 -4.97 4.62 18.59
CA ASP A 295 -6.19 4.68 19.39
C ASP A 295 -6.60 3.31 19.98
N ASP A 296 -5.66 2.65 20.69
CA ASP A 296 -5.81 1.31 21.30
C ASP A 296 -5.96 0.13 20.33
N VAL A 297 -5.86 0.35 19.02
CA VAL A 297 -5.83 -0.71 18.01
C VAL A 297 -4.40 -1.04 17.61
N TYR A 298 -4.00 -2.30 17.76
CA TYR A 298 -2.73 -2.80 17.29
C TYR A 298 -2.78 -3.03 15.78
N THR A 299 -1.85 -2.41 15.07
CA THR A 299 -1.68 -2.57 13.63
C THR A 299 -0.25 -2.94 13.29
N PHE A 300 -0.06 -3.73 12.25
CA PHE A 300 1.24 -3.98 11.65
C PHE A 300 1.15 -3.83 10.14
N THR A 301 2.25 -3.48 9.50
CA THR A 301 2.32 -3.29 8.05
C THR A 301 3.30 -4.30 7.46
N CYS A 302 2.86 -5.02 6.44
CA CYS A 302 3.70 -5.88 5.63
C CYS A 302 3.81 -5.29 4.22
N ALA A 303 4.98 -5.42 3.62
CA ALA A 303 5.19 -5.10 2.22
C ALA A 303 5.62 -6.36 1.45
N ILE A 304 5.13 -6.49 0.22
CA ILE A 304 5.63 -7.54 -0.68
C ILE A 304 6.97 -7.04 -1.22
N SER A 305 8.06 -7.63 -0.76
CA SER A 305 9.42 -7.30 -1.20
C SER A 305 9.77 -7.97 -2.52
N ASP A 306 9.33 -9.22 -2.68
CA ASP A 306 9.61 -10.04 -3.86
C ASP A 306 8.35 -10.69 -4.41
N TYR A 307 8.20 -10.65 -5.73
CA TYR A 307 7.13 -11.34 -6.43
C TYR A 307 7.57 -12.76 -6.83
N PRO A 308 6.67 -13.76 -6.78
CA PRO A 308 6.99 -15.08 -7.29
C PRO A 308 7.31 -15.02 -8.79
N LEU A 309 8.21 -15.91 -9.24
CA LEU A 309 8.65 -15.98 -10.64
C LEU A 309 7.49 -16.27 -11.59
N MET A 310 6.53 -17.06 -11.14
CA MET A 310 5.37 -17.48 -11.89
C MET A 310 4.12 -17.24 -11.05
N VAL A 311 3.15 -16.57 -11.63
CA VAL A 311 1.86 -16.29 -10.99
C VAL A 311 0.73 -16.90 -11.78
N GLY A 312 -0.22 -17.48 -11.06
CA GLY A 312 -1.49 -17.94 -11.63
C GLY A 312 -2.48 -16.79 -11.82
N ASN A 313 -3.64 -17.11 -12.37
CA ASN A 313 -4.76 -16.18 -12.41
C ASN A 313 -5.18 -15.84 -10.97
N ALA A 314 -5.62 -14.61 -10.75
CA ALA A 314 -6.01 -14.12 -9.43
C ALA A 314 -4.92 -14.22 -8.34
N TRP A 315 -3.63 -14.22 -8.72
CA TRP A 315 -2.56 -14.11 -7.74
C TRP A 315 -2.76 -12.85 -6.89
N GLY A 316 -2.59 -12.99 -5.61
CA GLY A 316 -2.84 -11.90 -4.65
C GLY A 316 -4.28 -11.80 -4.16
N ALA A 317 -5.25 -12.50 -4.76
CA ALA A 317 -6.63 -12.51 -4.27
C ALA A 317 -6.72 -12.92 -2.80
N GLY A 318 -5.88 -13.85 -2.35
CA GLY A 318 -5.80 -14.24 -0.95
C GLY A 318 -5.45 -13.09 -0.01
N LEU A 319 -4.63 -12.12 -0.45
CA LEU A 319 -4.29 -10.92 0.33
C LEU A 319 -5.47 -9.93 0.37
N PHE A 320 -6.15 -9.76 -0.76
CA PHE A 320 -7.31 -8.88 -0.84
C PHE A 320 -8.54 -9.44 -0.13
N ASN A 321 -8.62 -10.76 0.08
CA ASN A 321 -9.71 -11.44 0.76
C ASN A 321 -9.49 -11.58 2.28
N ILE A 322 -8.38 -11.13 2.82
CA ILE A 322 -8.19 -11.10 4.28
C ILE A 322 -9.09 -10.02 4.84
N ASP A 323 -9.96 -10.39 5.78
CA ASP A 323 -10.85 -9.46 6.46
C ASP A 323 -10.06 -8.50 7.36
N ASN A 324 -10.63 -7.33 7.56
CA ASN A 324 -10.08 -6.34 8.48
C ASN A 324 -8.68 -5.85 8.10
N THR A 325 -8.43 -5.72 6.80
CA THR A 325 -7.16 -5.27 6.26
C THR A 325 -7.30 -3.99 5.43
N LYS A 326 -6.19 -3.28 5.33
CA LYS A 326 -5.99 -2.22 4.32
C LYS A 326 -4.93 -2.71 3.37
N VAL A 327 -5.25 -2.73 2.09
CA VAL A 327 -4.31 -3.14 1.05
C VAL A 327 -4.10 -1.96 0.12
N VAL A 328 -2.85 -1.61 -0.14
CA VAL A 328 -2.48 -0.53 -1.06
C VAL A 328 -1.56 -1.09 -2.13
N LEU A 329 -1.98 -0.96 -3.39
CA LEU A 329 -1.17 -1.27 -4.56
C LEU A 329 -0.81 0.04 -5.27
N THR A 330 0.46 0.43 -5.20
CA THR A 330 0.96 1.62 -5.89
C THR A 330 1.41 1.28 -7.31
N ILE A 331 0.85 1.99 -8.28
CA ILE A 331 1.10 1.82 -9.71
C ILE A 331 1.78 3.08 -10.23
N LYS A 332 2.96 2.91 -10.83
CA LYS A 332 3.70 4.00 -11.49
C LYS A 332 3.96 3.61 -12.93
N PRO A 333 3.43 4.36 -13.91
CA PRO A 333 3.77 4.17 -15.31
C PRO A 333 5.29 4.32 -15.50
N VAL A 334 5.84 3.50 -16.37
CA VAL A 334 7.26 3.59 -16.75
C VAL A 334 7.32 4.11 -18.17
N PRO A 335 7.98 5.26 -18.43
CA PRO A 335 8.16 5.77 -19.78
C PRO A 335 8.71 4.70 -20.73
N LYS A 336 8.15 4.59 -21.93
CA LYS A 336 8.48 3.56 -22.93
C LYS A 336 9.99 3.45 -23.15
N ASP A 337 10.68 4.58 -23.31
CA ASP A 337 12.14 4.62 -23.52
C ASP A 337 12.93 4.04 -22.34
N LYS A 338 12.44 4.28 -21.11
CA LYS A 338 13.06 3.72 -19.91
C LYS A 338 12.76 2.23 -19.76
N ALA A 339 11.56 1.80 -20.15
CA ALA A 339 11.18 0.40 -20.14
C ALA A 339 12.05 -0.39 -21.12
N VAL A 340 12.18 0.06 -22.37
CA VAL A 340 13.04 -0.55 -23.39
C VAL A 340 14.50 -0.63 -22.89
N LYS A 341 15.06 0.49 -22.41
CA LYS A 341 16.46 0.47 -21.88
C LYS A 341 16.65 -0.48 -20.70
N ARG A 342 15.63 -0.69 -19.86
CA ARG A 342 15.70 -1.69 -18.77
C ARG A 342 15.68 -3.11 -19.30
N ILE A 343 14.85 -3.37 -20.32
CA ILE A 343 14.76 -4.67 -20.96
C ILE A 343 16.08 -4.99 -21.69
N ASP A 344 16.63 -4.06 -22.46
CA ASP A 344 17.93 -4.25 -23.14
C ASP A 344 19.06 -4.56 -22.15
N ARG A 345 19.11 -3.84 -21.02
CA ARG A 345 20.10 -4.13 -19.97
C ARG A 345 19.89 -5.52 -19.35
N ALA A 346 18.65 -5.92 -19.11
CA ALA A 346 18.34 -7.25 -18.58
C ALA A 346 18.75 -8.36 -19.56
N VAL A 347 18.53 -8.15 -20.87
CA VAL A 347 18.97 -9.08 -21.93
C VAL A 347 20.49 -9.21 -21.93
N VAL A 348 21.22 -8.08 -21.97
CA VAL A 348 22.70 -8.07 -21.96
C VAL A 348 23.26 -8.74 -20.69
N GLU A 349 22.66 -8.49 -19.54
CA GLU A 349 23.08 -9.13 -18.28
C GLU A 349 22.85 -10.64 -18.32
N LEU A 350 21.73 -11.10 -18.86
CA LEU A 350 21.41 -12.53 -19.03
C LEU A 350 22.36 -13.20 -20.02
N GLU A 351 22.67 -12.54 -21.14
CA GLU A 351 23.64 -13.05 -22.12
C GLU A 351 25.06 -13.15 -21.53
N THR A 352 25.46 -12.16 -20.74
CA THR A 352 26.78 -12.16 -20.07
C THR A 352 26.90 -13.30 -19.03
N ARG A 353 25.78 -13.61 -18.34
CA ARG A 353 25.75 -14.72 -17.37
C ARG A 353 25.66 -16.11 -18.03
N ARG A 354 25.21 -16.20 -19.28
CA ARG A 354 25.07 -17.45 -20.02
C ARG A 354 26.43 -18.18 -20.21
N GLY A 355 27.55 -17.46 -20.10
CA GLY A 355 28.90 -18.01 -20.23
C GLY A 355 29.49 -18.65 -18.96
N SER A 356 28.81 -18.55 -17.79
CA SER A 356 29.42 -18.93 -16.49
C SER A 356 28.64 -19.95 -15.65
N GLY A 357 27.51 -20.51 -16.11
CA GLY A 357 26.54 -21.13 -15.24
C GLY A 357 26.36 -22.65 -15.31
N LYS A 358 25.86 -23.23 -14.23
CA LYS A 358 25.43 -24.63 -14.07
C LYS A 358 24.08 -24.85 -14.78
N ILE A 359 23.79 -26.10 -15.21
CA ILE A 359 22.59 -26.47 -16.00
C ILE A 359 21.26 -26.04 -15.38
N SER A 360 21.13 -26.04 -14.05
CA SER A 360 19.90 -25.57 -13.34
C SER A 360 19.67 -24.05 -13.45
N GLU A 361 20.76 -23.28 -13.56
CA GLU A 361 20.71 -21.84 -13.80
C GLU A 361 20.37 -21.54 -15.27
N ALA A 362 20.80 -22.39 -16.20
CA ALA A 362 20.51 -22.23 -17.62
C ALA A 362 19.00 -22.34 -17.93
N ILE A 363 18.27 -23.26 -17.29
CA ILE A 363 16.81 -23.42 -17.47
C ILE A 363 16.05 -22.20 -16.91
N SER A 364 16.47 -21.69 -15.76
CA SER A 364 15.90 -20.47 -15.16
C SER A 364 16.19 -19.24 -16.03
N GLN A 365 17.36 -19.18 -16.66
CA GLN A 365 17.78 -18.10 -17.55
C GLN A 365 17.01 -18.11 -18.89
N GLU A 366 16.75 -19.30 -19.46
CA GLU A 366 16.01 -19.43 -20.73
C GLU A 366 14.56 -18.96 -20.56
N THR A 367 13.93 -19.30 -19.43
CA THR A 367 12.59 -18.79 -19.07
C THR A 367 12.59 -17.27 -18.89
N HIS A 368 13.67 -16.71 -18.36
CA HIS A 368 13.82 -15.27 -18.15
C HIS A 368 14.03 -14.51 -19.48
N VAL A 369 14.83 -15.04 -20.38
CA VAL A 369 15.05 -14.50 -21.72
C VAL A 369 13.73 -14.48 -22.51
N GLN A 370 12.96 -15.56 -22.41
CA GLN A 370 11.68 -15.68 -23.12
C GLN A 370 10.63 -14.69 -22.56
N THR A 371 10.65 -14.43 -21.25
CA THR A 371 9.79 -13.43 -20.60
C THR A 371 10.15 -12.01 -21.03
N VAL A 372 11.44 -11.71 -21.09
CA VAL A 372 11.96 -10.40 -21.51
C VAL A 372 11.66 -10.16 -23.01
N ALA A 373 11.81 -11.19 -23.85
CA ALA A 373 11.47 -11.13 -25.28
C ALA A 373 9.98 -10.91 -25.49
N ASN A 374 9.12 -11.59 -24.75
CA ASN A 374 7.67 -11.39 -24.79
C ASN A 374 7.26 -9.98 -24.33
N LEU A 375 7.90 -9.44 -23.29
CA LEU A 375 7.70 -8.05 -22.85
C LEU A 375 8.14 -7.03 -23.90
N ALA A 376 9.27 -7.24 -24.53
CA ALA A 376 9.76 -6.39 -25.63
C ALA A 376 8.78 -6.40 -26.81
N GLN A 377 8.25 -7.58 -27.15
CA GLN A 377 7.26 -7.74 -28.23
C GLN A 377 5.92 -7.09 -27.88
N MET A 378 5.46 -7.16 -26.63
CA MET A 378 4.27 -6.44 -26.16
C MET A 378 4.44 -4.91 -26.28
N ILE A 379 5.59 -4.37 -25.88
CA ILE A 379 5.87 -2.93 -25.99
C ILE A 379 5.98 -2.48 -27.45
N GLN A 380 6.44 -3.35 -28.35
CA GLN A 380 6.49 -3.05 -29.79
C GLN A 380 5.13 -3.13 -30.48
N ASN A 381 4.24 -4.01 -30.03
CA ASN A 381 2.92 -4.23 -30.64
C ASN A 381 1.85 -3.22 -30.16
N GLU A 382 2.15 -2.38 -29.18
CA GLU A 382 1.29 -1.28 -28.71
C GLU A 382 1.48 0.03 -29.52
N ASN A 383 1.90 -0.06 -30.80
CA ASN A 383 1.95 1.06 -31.76
C ASN A 383 0.75 1.05 -32.69
#